data_798dbeddac64d29bb55cafcefbc4adc6
#
_entry.id   798dbeddac64d29bb55cafcefbc4adc6
#
_cell.length_a   1.000
_cell.length_b   1.000
_cell.length_c   1.000
_cell.angle_alpha   90.00
_cell.angle_beta   90.00
_cell.angle_gamma   90.00
#
_symmetry.space_group_name_H-M   'P 1'
#
loop_
_entity.id
_entity.type
_entity.pdbx_description
1 polymer ?
#
loop_
_entity_poly.entity_id
_entity_poly.type
_entity_poly.pdbx_seq_one_letter_code
_entity_poly.pdbx_strand_id
1 'polypeptide(L)'
;VRKHLAPITAEPTAADLAAIEVEWPLIAAELDVLDAEITLLNAEDHGGPTVLDWRRLRRAESRVTRAAAELAARTTDPRRAA
;
A
#
# COMPACT_ATOMS: atom_id res chain seq x y z
N VAL A 1 -21.67 -22.53 9.86
CA VAL A 1 -20.38 -21.86 10.10
C VAL A 1 -19.34 -22.24 9.07
N ARG A 2 -19.22 -23.50 8.82
CA ARG A 2 -18.21 -23.98 7.86
C ARG A 2 -18.50 -23.62 6.43
N LYS A 3 -19.73 -23.30 6.15
CA LYS A 3 -20.17 -22.97 4.80
C LYS A 3 -19.47 -21.74 4.23
N HIS A 4 -19.13 -20.80 5.06
CA HIS A 4 -18.49 -19.59 4.58
C HIS A 4 -17.05 -19.84 4.12
N LEU A 5 -16.52 -21.01 4.37
CA LEU A 5 -15.19 -21.36 3.86
C LEU A 5 -15.19 -21.62 2.37
N ALA A 6 -16.34 -21.88 1.78
CA ALA A 6 -16.40 -22.12 0.34
C ALA A 6 -15.87 -20.97 -0.48
N PRO A 7 -16.18 -19.70 -0.18
CA PRO A 7 -15.60 -18.58 -0.94
C PRO A 7 -14.09 -18.50 -0.85
N ILE A 8 -13.50 -19.04 0.20
CA ILE A 8 -12.06 -18.97 0.41
C ILE A 8 -11.33 -19.83 -0.63
N THR A 9 -11.98 -20.88 -1.12
CA THR A 9 -11.38 -21.76 -2.10
C THR A 9 -11.64 -21.31 -3.52
N ALA A 10 -12.49 -20.31 -3.73
CA ALA A 10 -12.77 -19.79 -5.05
C ALA A 10 -11.58 -18.98 -5.57
N GLU A 11 -11.27 -19.18 -6.84
CA GLU A 11 -10.21 -18.41 -7.46
C GLU A 11 -10.67 -16.99 -7.74
N PRO A 12 -9.76 -16.00 -7.67
CA PRO A 12 -10.10 -14.64 -8.01
C PRO A 12 -10.53 -14.54 -9.48
N THR A 13 -11.49 -13.69 -9.75
CA THR A 13 -11.90 -13.42 -11.13
C THR A 13 -10.91 -12.46 -11.78
N ALA A 14 -11.01 -12.31 -13.10
CA ALA A 14 -10.20 -11.33 -13.82
C ALA A 14 -10.49 -9.91 -13.32
N ALA A 15 -11.74 -9.62 -12.96
CA ALA A 15 -12.10 -8.32 -12.41
C ALA A 15 -11.46 -8.10 -11.05
N ASP A 16 -11.40 -9.13 -10.21
CA ASP A 16 -10.74 -9.05 -8.90
C ASP A 16 -9.26 -8.75 -9.07
N LEU A 17 -8.59 -9.44 -9.99
CA LEU A 17 -7.18 -9.24 -10.25
C LEU A 17 -6.90 -7.84 -10.79
N ALA A 18 -7.76 -7.35 -11.67
CA ALA A 18 -7.62 -5.99 -12.20
C ALA A 18 -7.76 -4.94 -11.10
N ALA A 19 -8.70 -5.15 -10.18
CA ALA A 19 -8.87 -4.25 -9.05
C ALA A 19 -7.61 -4.23 -8.16
N ILE A 20 -7.04 -5.38 -7.91
CA ILE A 20 -5.81 -5.48 -7.13
C ILE A 20 -4.66 -4.74 -7.84
N GLU A 21 -4.54 -4.90 -9.15
CA GLU A 21 -3.50 -4.21 -9.91
C GLU A 21 -3.63 -2.70 -9.85
N VAL A 22 -4.85 -2.19 -9.87
CA VAL A 22 -5.09 -0.75 -9.75
C VAL A 22 -4.71 -0.23 -8.38
N GLU A 23 -4.97 -1.01 -7.34
CA GLU A 23 -4.70 -0.60 -5.96
C GLU A 23 -3.28 -0.91 -5.51
N TRP A 24 -2.57 -1.76 -6.23
CA TRP A 24 -1.27 -2.24 -5.81
C TRP A 24 -0.25 -1.13 -5.54
N PRO A 25 -0.15 -0.07 -6.35
CA PRO A 25 0.82 0.99 -6.06
C PRO A 25 0.61 1.63 -4.70
N LEU A 26 -0.63 1.81 -4.27
CA LEU A 26 -0.92 2.35 -2.94
C LEU A 26 -0.52 1.34 -1.85
N ILE A 27 -0.88 0.08 -2.04
CA ILE A 27 -0.53 -0.98 -1.09
C ILE A 27 0.99 -1.07 -0.93
N ALA A 28 1.71 -1.06 -2.05
CA ALA A 28 3.17 -1.13 -2.02
C ALA A 28 3.78 0.07 -1.28
N ALA A 29 3.22 1.26 -1.51
CA ALA A 29 3.70 2.46 -0.83
C ALA A 29 3.43 2.39 0.67
N GLU A 30 2.29 1.86 1.06
CA GLU A 30 1.95 1.69 2.48
C GLU A 30 2.89 0.69 3.16
N LEU A 31 3.24 -0.38 2.46
CA LEU A 31 4.20 -1.34 2.98
C LEU A 31 5.59 -0.71 3.16
N ASP A 32 5.98 0.18 2.26
CA ASP A 32 7.25 0.90 2.40
C ASP A 32 7.25 1.80 3.63
N VAL A 33 6.12 2.42 3.97
CA VAL A 33 6.02 3.22 5.20
C VAL A 33 6.20 2.32 6.40
N LEU A 34 5.55 1.15 6.42
CA LEU A 34 5.71 0.22 7.53
C LEU A 34 7.16 -0.24 7.69
N ASP A 35 7.82 -0.55 6.59
CA ASP A 35 9.24 -0.93 6.62
C ASP A 35 10.10 0.18 7.20
N ALA A 36 9.85 1.43 6.79
CA ALA A 36 10.59 2.57 7.28
C ALA A 36 10.35 2.79 8.77
N GLU A 37 9.11 2.60 9.22
CA GLU A 37 8.78 2.73 10.64
C GLU A 37 9.44 1.64 11.48
N ILE A 38 9.46 0.42 10.97
CA ILE A 38 10.15 -0.69 11.66
C ILE A 38 11.62 -0.38 11.77
N THR A 39 12.24 0.15 10.74
CA THR A 39 13.65 0.53 10.76
C THR A 39 13.91 1.57 11.85
N LEU A 40 13.01 2.57 11.97
CA LEU A 40 13.15 3.57 13.02
C LEU A 40 13.06 2.97 14.42
N LEU A 41 12.12 2.07 14.63
CA LEU A 41 11.95 1.41 15.92
C LEU A 41 13.17 0.57 16.28
N ASN A 42 13.71 -0.16 15.30
CA ASN A 42 14.88 -1.00 15.53
C ASN A 42 16.16 -0.18 15.74
N ALA A 43 16.19 1.02 15.21
CA ALA A 43 17.37 1.89 15.35
C ALA A 43 17.60 2.33 16.79
N GLU A 44 16.59 2.28 17.62
CA GLU A 44 16.72 2.62 19.04
C GLU A 44 17.81 1.77 19.72
N ASP A 45 17.92 0.51 19.32
CA ASP A 45 18.90 -0.41 19.89
C ASP A 45 20.32 -0.15 19.40
N HIS A 46 20.47 0.74 18.41
CA HIS A 46 21.75 0.99 17.74
C HIS A 46 22.11 2.48 17.75
N GLY A 47 21.68 3.20 18.77
CA GLY A 47 22.02 4.61 18.90
C GLY A 47 20.97 5.57 18.38
N GLY A 48 19.83 5.05 17.99
CA GLY A 48 18.70 5.86 17.50
C GLY A 48 18.69 6.08 16.00
N PRO A 49 17.58 6.60 15.47
CA PRO A 49 17.43 6.81 14.05
C PRO A 49 18.41 7.84 13.49
N THR A 50 18.88 7.60 12.29
CA THR A 50 19.75 8.54 11.57
C THR A 50 18.90 9.49 10.73
N VAL A 51 19.54 10.55 10.20
CA VAL A 51 18.89 11.47 9.27
C VAL A 51 18.38 10.71 8.04
N LEU A 52 19.14 9.71 7.60
CA LEU A 52 18.74 8.90 6.45
C LEU A 52 17.48 8.10 6.74
N ASP A 53 17.37 7.56 7.94
CA ASP A 53 16.19 6.80 8.35
C ASP A 53 14.93 7.70 8.31
N TRP A 54 15.04 8.91 8.81
CA TRP A 54 13.93 9.87 8.76
C TRP A 54 13.58 10.30 7.33
N ARG A 55 14.59 10.48 6.49
CA ARG A 55 14.36 10.80 5.07
C ARG A 55 13.64 9.68 4.36
N ARG A 56 14.01 8.45 4.68
CA ARG A 56 13.37 7.27 4.09
C ARG A 56 11.89 7.23 4.44
N LEU A 57 11.57 7.49 5.70
CA LEU A 57 10.17 7.53 6.13
C LEU A 57 9.41 8.63 5.39
N ARG A 58 9.95 9.84 5.34
CA ARG A 58 9.28 10.94 4.66
C ARG A 58 9.05 10.65 3.19
N ARG A 59 10.02 10.02 2.53
CA ARG A 59 9.87 9.64 1.12
C ARG A 59 8.76 8.61 0.94
N ALA A 60 8.70 7.65 1.84
CA ALA A 60 7.67 6.62 1.78
C ALA A 60 6.29 7.23 1.99
N GLU A 61 6.16 8.14 2.95
CA GLU A 61 4.89 8.84 3.19
C GLU A 61 4.47 9.68 1.98
N SER A 62 5.41 10.33 1.32
CA SER A 62 5.12 11.09 0.10
C SER A 62 4.61 10.17 -1.01
N ARG A 63 5.16 8.98 -1.13
CA ARG A 63 4.68 8.02 -2.12
C ARG A 63 3.27 7.55 -1.84
N VAL A 64 2.92 7.37 -0.56
CA VAL A 64 1.54 7.02 -0.19
C VAL A 64 0.59 8.13 -0.62
N THR A 65 0.93 9.37 -0.30
CA THR A 65 0.09 10.52 -0.66
C THR A 65 -0.11 10.58 -2.18
N ARG A 66 0.97 10.40 -2.94
CA ARG A 66 0.90 10.45 -4.39
C ARG A 66 0.08 9.29 -4.96
N ALA A 67 0.32 8.08 -4.46
CA ALA A 67 -0.40 6.91 -4.94
C ALA A 67 -1.88 6.99 -4.60
N ALA A 68 -2.22 7.50 -3.42
CA ALA A 68 -3.61 7.69 -3.03
C ALA A 68 -4.30 8.71 -3.94
N ALA A 69 -3.61 9.80 -4.27
CA ALA A 69 -4.16 10.81 -5.16
C ALA A 69 -4.37 10.26 -6.57
N GLU A 70 -3.44 9.47 -7.06
CA GLU A 70 -3.57 8.84 -8.38
C GLU A 70 -4.73 7.86 -8.42
N LEU A 71 -4.89 7.07 -7.37
CA LEU A 71 -6.00 6.13 -7.28
C LEU A 71 -7.34 6.87 -7.24
N ALA A 72 -7.43 7.93 -6.45
CA ALA A 72 -8.64 8.74 -6.38
C ALA A 72 -8.98 9.36 -7.74
N ALA A 73 -7.96 9.83 -8.46
CA ALA A 73 -8.17 10.41 -9.79
C ALA A 73 -8.71 9.38 -10.77
N ARG A 74 -8.24 8.14 -10.69
CA ARG A 74 -8.73 7.05 -11.54
C ARG A 74 -10.18 6.72 -11.26
N THR A 75 -10.56 6.70 -10.00
CA THR A 75 -11.92 6.30 -9.62
C THR A 75 -12.93 7.40 -9.85
N THR A 76 -12.50 8.66 -9.94
CA THR A 76 -13.40 9.79 -10.17
C THR A 76 -13.42 10.27 -11.60
N ASP A 77 -12.60 9.74 -12.48
CA ASP A 77 -12.57 10.15 -13.88
C ASP A 77 -13.72 9.46 -14.64
N PRO A 78 -14.71 10.22 -15.13
CA PRO A 78 -15.85 9.63 -15.83
C PRO A 78 -15.46 8.87 -17.10
N ARG A 79 -14.38 9.26 -17.75
CA ARG A 79 -13.93 8.58 -18.97
C ARG A 79 -13.44 7.19 -18.68
N ARG A 80 -12.86 7.00 -17.51
CA ARG A 80 -12.36 5.69 -17.13
C ARG A 80 -13.45 4.79 -16.60
N ALA A 81 -14.51 5.38 -16.08
CA ALA A 81 -15.66 4.63 -15.61
C ALA A 81 -16.52 4.11 -16.77
N ALA A 82 -16.46 4.76 -17.89
CA ALA A 82 -17.16 4.31 -19.09
C ALA A 82 -16.36 3.22 -19.79
#